data_18a2bffecd9b882077f007a896691eaf
#
_entry.id   18a2bffecd9b882077f007a896691eaf
#
_cell.length_a   1.000
_cell.length_b   1.000
_cell.length_c   1.000
_cell.angle_alpha   90.00
_cell.angle_beta   90.00
_cell.angle_gamma   90.00
#
_symmetry.space_group_name_H-M   'P 1'
#
loop_
_entity.id
_entity.type
_entity.pdbx_description
1 polymer ?
#
loop_
_entity_poly.entity_id
_entity_poly.type
_entity_poly.pdbx_seq_one_letter_code
_entity_poly.pdbx_strand_id
1 'polypeptide(L)'
;SLITALLFNALTSGAFASVLGVSHGTMFALQMGLSLIPLNLSGCLAEGLNREIWIPEIIEKFYPSDSFLAHSKSLDAWVDNDKLHLQEAGVDPEVYIDNELYPIPIVTRTDIPHEIVLKRFDTENTVHINAIEIEESAEKRQSVIEGHRNSLRQKFARLAAFNWAPAANGDFTPVKAANGNSNARGYKAMTYEMVMDMELAFDELEVPTEGRILILNPMHAMDLRMQDLNMYKAFYNENKLFSFTVVRSSLTPKYNGTTGQKAPWNAAVAATDAPSSLFY
;
A
#
# COMPACT_ATOMS: atom_id res chain seq x y z
N SER A 1 19.23 -41.98 19.81
CA SER A 1 20.42 -42.78 19.47
C SER A 1 20.01 -44.07 18.76
N LEU A 2 20.90 -44.68 17.99
CA LEU A 2 20.63 -45.90 17.19
C LEU A 2 20.15 -47.05 18.10
N ILE A 3 20.68 -47.13 19.32
CA ILE A 3 20.32 -48.12 20.33
C ILE A 3 18.87 -47.96 20.82
N THR A 4 18.42 -46.74 21.01
CA THR A 4 17.02 -46.48 21.42
C THR A 4 16.01 -46.80 20.32
N ALA A 5 16.35 -46.55 19.05
CA ALA A 5 15.52 -46.93 17.93
C ALA A 5 15.45 -48.46 17.77
N LEU A 6 16.55 -49.17 17.99
CA LEU A 6 16.65 -50.64 17.92
C LEU A 6 15.78 -51.30 19.00
N LEU A 7 15.87 -50.81 20.26
CA LEU A 7 15.05 -51.27 21.37
C LEU A 7 13.56 -51.00 21.15
N PHE A 8 13.22 -49.81 20.67
CA PHE A 8 11.84 -49.45 20.39
C PHE A 8 11.23 -50.31 19.28
N ASN A 9 11.97 -50.52 18.19
CA ASN A 9 11.53 -51.40 17.09
C ASN A 9 11.39 -52.87 17.50
N ALA A 10 12.28 -53.36 18.37
CA ALA A 10 12.19 -54.71 18.91
C ALA A 10 10.97 -54.91 19.82
N LEU A 11 10.64 -53.89 20.63
CA LEU A 11 9.52 -53.95 21.56
C LEU A 11 8.16 -53.86 20.85
N THR A 12 8.06 -53.03 19.80
CA THR A 12 6.81 -52.75 19.08
C THR A 12 6.52 -53.68 17.92
N SER A 13 7.56 -54.36 17.35
CA SER A 13 7.41 -55.27 16.21
C SER A 13 6.45 -56.42 16.47
N GLY A 14 6.36 -56.91 17.73
CA GLY A 14 5.44 -57.96 18.12
C GLY A 14 3.97 -57.55 18.04
N ALA A 15 3.67 -56.38 18.53
CA ALA A 15 2.31 -55.83 18.53
C ALA A 15 1.82 -55.53 17.09
N PHE A 16 2.66 -54.96 16.26
CA PHE A 16 2.31 -54.66 14.86
C PHE A 16 2.25 -55.92 14.00
N ALA A 17 3.11 -56.95 14.24
CA ALA A 17 3.07 -58.20 13.55
C ALA A 17 1.76 -58.96 13.79
N SER A 18 1.24 -58.96 15.00
CA SER A 18 -0.04 -59.59 15.36
C SER A 18 -1.25 -58.94 14.70
N VAL A 19 -1.22 -57.62 14.51
CA VAL A 19 -2.32 -56.85 13.87
C VAL A 19 -2.31 -57.04 12.35
N LEU A 20 -1.12 -57.11 11.75
CA LEU A 20 -0.96 -57.17 10.29
C LEU A 20 -0.83 -58.61 9.76
N GLY A 21 -0.79 -59.65 10.63
CA GLY A 21 -0.71 -61.04 10.24
C GLY A 21 0.64 -61.44 9.59
N VAL A 22 1.72 -60.72 9.89
CA VAL A 22 3.05 -60.91 9.33
C VAL A 22 4.00 -61.49 10.39
N SER A 23 5.07 -62.15 9.98
CA SER A 23 6.03 -62.70 10.95
C SER A 23 6.79 -61.60 11.72
N HIS A 24 7.14 -61.83 12.99
CA HIS A 24 7.89 -60.88 13.79
C HIS A 24 9.21 -60.44 13.12
N GLY A 25 9.91 -61.35 12.45
CA GLY A 25 11.18 -61.02 11.79
C GLY A 25 11.01 -60.08 10.60
N THR A 26 9.95 -60.26 9.79
CA THR A 26 9.68 -59.38 8.64
C THR A 26 9.22 -58.02 9.09
N MET A 27 8.42 -57.92 10.19
CA MET A 27 7.98 -56.64 10.72
C MET A 27 9.13 -55.85 11.34
N PHE A 28 10.02 -56.54 12.07
CA PHE A 28 11.22 -55.90 12.61
C PHE A 28 12.16 -55.36 11.53
N ALA A 29 12.38 -56.15 10.45
CA ALA A 29 13.19 -55.71 9.31
C ALA A 29 12.58 -54.48 8.60
N LEU A 30 11.25 -54.43 8.47
CA LEU A 30 10.53 -53.33 7.84
C LEU A 30 10.60 -52.07 8.70
N GLN A 31 10.44 -52.16 10.02
CA GLN A 31 10.59 -51.06 10.96
C GLN A 31 12.04 -50.55 11.01
N MET A 32 13.05 -51.43 10.95
CA MET A 32 14.45 -51.05 10.85
C MET A 32 14.72 -50.29 9.54
N GLY A 33 14.19 -50.78 8.42
CA GLY A 33 14.33 -50.11 7.12
C GLY A 33 13.70 -48.71 7.14
N LEU A 34 12.54 -48.58 7.73
CA LEU A 34 11.83 -47.26 7.85
C LEU A 34 12.57 -46.32 8.77
N SER A 35 13.19 -46.81 9.87
CA SER A 35 13.92 -45.97 10.81
C SER A 35 15.30 -45.50 10.30
N LEU A 36 15.81 -46.12 9.25
CA LEU A 36 17.04 -45.70 8.55
C LEU A 36 16.80 -44.64 7.47
N ILE A 37 15.55 -44.44 7.07
CA ILE A 37 15.21 -43.36 6.13
C ILE A 37 15.25 -42.03 6.94
N PRO A 38 16.12 -41.07 6.61
CA PRO A 38 16.13 -39.79 7.25
C PRO A 38 14.88 -39.03 6.80
N LEU A 39 13.76 -39.21 7.54
CA LEU A 39 12.57 -38.39 7.38
C LEU A 39 12.91 -37.04 7.97
N ASN A 40 13.32 -36.13 7.11
CA ASN A 40 13.58 -34.75 7.47
C ASN A 40 12.23 -33.99 7.61
N LEU A 41 11.46 -34.39 8.64
CA LEU A 41 10.15 -33.75 8.95
C LEU A 41 10.32 -32.37 9.54
N SER A 42 11.52 -31.98 9.96
CA SER A 42 11.75 -30.67 10.59
C SER A 42 11.49 -29.48 9.64
N GLY A 43 11.70 -29.66 8.34
CA GLY A 43 11.45 -28.60 7.36
C GLY A 43 9.95 -28.29 7.14
N CYS A 44 9.11 -29.32 7.08
CA CYS A 44 7.68 -29.13 6.77
C CYS A 44 6.85 -28.54 7.91
N LEU A 45 7.20 -28.83 9.16
CA LEU A 45 6.49 -28.31 10.33
C LEU A 45 6.96 -26.89 10.70
N ALA A 46 8.24 -26.59 10.50
CA ALA A 46 8.81 -25.27 10.79
C ALA A 46 8.36 -24.20 9.77
N GLU A 47 8.22 -24.55 8.50
CA GLU A 47 7.84 -23.60 7.46
C GLU A 47 6.41 -23.06 7.63
N GLY A 48 5.46 -23.91 8.02
CA GLY A 48 4.08 -23.49 8.27
C GLY A 48 3.96 -22.57 9.48
N LEU A 49 4.62 -22.94 10.58
CA LEU A 49 4.57 -22.20 11.84
C LEU A 49 5.26 -20.83 11.73
N ASN A 50 6.42 -20.77 11.08
CA ASN A 50 7.15 -19.52 10.86
C ASN A 50 6.37 -18.55 9.97
N ARG A 51 5.69 -19.05 8.95
CA ARG A 51 4.87 -18.22 8.07
C ARG A 51 3.70 -17.56 8.81
N GLU A 52 3.04 -18.28 9.70
CA GLU A 52 1.92 -17.74 10.49
C GLU A 52 2.36 -16.66 11.50
N ILE A 53 3.56 -16.77 12.06
CA ILE A 53 4.10 -15.78 13.00
C ILE A 53 4.57 -14.50 12.27
N TRP A 54 5.16 -14.61 11.09
CA TRP A 54 5.74 -13.46 10.38
C TRP A 54 4.70 -12.52 9.76
N ILE A 55 3.57 -13.06 9.30
CA ILE A 55 2.51 -12.25 8.69
C ILE A 55 1.95 -11.19 9.66
N PRO A 56 1.55 -11.51 10.91
CA PRO A 56 1.12 -10.53 11.87
C PRO A 56 2.17 -9.44 12.18
N GLU A 57 3.44 -9.83 12.33
CA GLU A 57 4.54 -8.88 12.58
C GLU A 57 4.75 -7.90 11.41
N ILE A 58 4.54 -8.32 10.17
CA ILE A 58 4.60 -7.43 9.00
C ILE A 58 3.45 -6.44 9.01
N ILE A 59 2.24 -6.87 9.35
CA ILE A 59 1.03 -6.06 9.33
C ILE A 59 1.04 -5.02 10.45
N GLU A 60 1.46 -5.40 11.66
CA GLU A 60 1.38 -4.57 12.87
C GLU A 60 2.01 -3.17 12.73
N LYS A 61 3.08 -3.05 11.94
CA LYS A 61 3.81 -1.77 11.73
C LYS A 61 3.86 -1.35 10.26
N PHE A 62 2.81 -1.68 9.50
CA PHE A 62 2.83 -1.43 8.06
C PHE A 62 2.78 0.06 7.72
N TYR A 63 1.98 0.85 8.44
CA TYR A 63 1.84 2.28 8.22
C TYR A 63 2.62 3.09 9.25
N PRO A 64 3.74 3.76 8.90
CA PRO A 64 4.36 4.73 9.78
C PRO A 64 3.48 5.96 9.92
N SER A 65 3.48 6.56 11.10
CA SER A 65 2.67 7.74 11.44
C SER A 65 2.99 8.99 10.62
N ASP A 66 4.18 9.06 10.01
CA ASP A 66 4.66 10.15 9.16
C ASP A 66 4.36 9.95 7.67
N SER A 67 3.74 8.81 7.31
CA SER A 67 3.35 8.54 5.93
C SER A 67 2.05 9.25 5.57
N PHE A 68 1.98 9.78 4.32
CA PHE A 68 0.73 10.32 3.78
C PHE A 68 -0.42 9.29 3.76
N LEU A 69 -0.11 8.00 3.75
CA LEU A 69 -1.09 6.93 3.84
C LEU A 69 -1.87 6.93 5.16
N ALA A 70 -1.27 7.44 6.24
CA ALA A 70 -1.95 7.54 7.55
C ALA A 70 -3.17 8.49 7.53
N HIS A 71 -3.22 9.40 6.57
CA HIS A 71 -4.33 10.33 6.38
C HIS A 71 -5.45 9.79 5.49
N SER A 72 -5.27 8.59 4.89
CA SER A 72 -6.32 7.97 4.09
C SER A 72 -7.41 7.36 4.98
N LYS A 73 -8.66 7.42 4.50
CA LYS A 73 -9.79 6.78 5.18
C LYS A 73 -9.86 5.30 4.83
N SER A 74 -9.93 4.42 5.85
CA SER A 74 -10.18 2.99 5.62
C SER A 74 -11.62 2.76 5.16
N LEU A 75 -11.78 1.95 4.12
CA LEU A 75 -13.06 1.50 3.57
C LEU A 75 -13.25 -0.01 3.74
N ASP A 76 -12.53 -0.64 4.67
CA ASP A 76 -12.53 -2.10 4.88
C ASP A 76 -13.95 -2.66 5.12
N ALA A 77 -14.81 -1.87 5.76
CA ALA A 77 -16.21 -2.27 6.01
C ALA A 77 -17.07 -2.42 4.73
N TRP A 78 -16.60 -1.87 3.60
CA TRP A 78 -17.30 -1.89 2.30
C TRP A 78 -16.72 -2.92 1.34
N VAL A 79 -15.76 -3.74 1.80
CA VAL A 79 -15.10 -4.76 1.00
C VAL A 79 -15.82 -6.08 1.15
N ASP A 80 -16.21 -6.68 0.02
CA ASP A 80 -16.73 -8.04 -0.06
C ASP A 80 -16.13 -8.77 -1.28
N ASN A 81 -15.73 -10.02 -1.11
CA ASN A 81 -15.18 -10.88 -2.16
C ASN A 81 -14.06 -10.22 -3.01
N ASP A 82 -13.06 -9.61 -2.35
CA ASP A 82 -11.95 -8.89 -2.98
C ASP A 82 -12.37 -7.69 -3.85
N LYS A 83 -13.57 -7.18 -3.65
CA LYS A 83 -14.09 -5.98 -4.31
C LYS A 83 -14.58 -4.96 -3.30
N LEU A 84 -14.32 -3.70 -3.59
CA LEU A 84 -14.91 -2.57 -2.88
C LEU A 84 -16.19 -2.16 -3.62
N HIS A 85 -17.32 -2.18 -2.93
CA HIS A 85 -18.61 -1.78 -3.43
C HIS A 85 -18.92 -0.35 -2.97
N LEU A 86 -18.95 0.58 -3.89
CA LEU A 86 -19.33 1.97 -3.66
C LEU A 86 -20.61 2.28 -4.43
N GLN A 87 -21.47 3.07 -3.84
CA GLN A 87 -22.66 3.59 -4.51
C GLN A 87 -22.48 5.09 -4.70
N GLU A 88 -22.53 5.52 -5.94
CA GLU A 88 -22.61 6.93 -6.26
C GLU A 88 -24.05 7.37 -6.08
N ALA A 89 -24.26 8.36 -5.20
CA ALA A 89 -25.57 8.92 -4.98
C ALA A 89 -26.07 9.63 -6.24
N GLY A 90 -27.26 9.30 -6.68
CA GLY A 90 -27.89 10.01 -7.78
C GLY A 90 -28.15 11.49 -7.48
N VAL A 91 -28.61 12.21 -8.47
CA VAL A 91 -28.90 13.65 -8.36
C VAL A 91 -29.87 13.92 -7.24
N ASP A 92 -29.53 14.87 -6.36
CA ASP A 92 -30.42 15.33 -5.32
C ASP A 92 -31.64 16.06 -5.92
N PRO A 93 -32.80 15.98 -5.26
CA PRO A 93 -34.02 16.62 -5.76
C PRO A 93 -33.85 18.16 -5.74
N GLU A 94 -34.36 18.79 -6.77
CA GLU A 94 -34.34 20.26 -6.88
C GLU A 94 -35.30 20.89 -5.85
N VAL A 95 -34.85 21.96 -5.24
CA VAL A 95 -35.64 22.73 -4.26
C VAL A 95 -36.32 23.92 -4.95
N TYR A 96 -37.64 23.93 -4.96
CA TYR A 96 -38.43 25.02 -5.50
C TYR A 96 -38.72 26.02 -4.40
N ILE A 97 -38.38 27.30 -4.62
CA ILE A 97 -38.71 28.41 -3.73
C ILE A 97 -39.99 29.06 -4.26
N ASP A 98 -40.99 29.28 -3.40
CA ASP A 98 -42.30 29.89 -3.74
C ASP A 98 -43.00 29.18 -4.91
N ASN A 99 -43.02 27.83 -4.90
CA ASN A 99 -43.59 27.04 -5.96
C ASN A 99 -45.11 27.23 -6.11
N GLU A 100 -45.53 27.71 -7.27
CA GLU A 100 -46.95 27.85 -7.62
C GLU A 100 -47.48 26.67 -8.45
N LEU A 101 -46.63 25.72 -8.84
CA LEU A 101 -46.96 24.65 -9.74
C LEU A 101 -47.18 23.32 -8.98
N TYR A 102 -48.44 22.84 -8.97
CA TYR A 102 -48.83 21.60 -8.33
C TYR A 102 -49.52 20.64 -9.34
N PRO A 103 -49.28 19.35 -9.32
CA PRO A 103 -48.44 18.59 -8.37
C PRO A 103 -46.93 18.76 -8.68
N ILE A 104 -46.09 18.75 -7.62
CA ILE A 104 -44.61 18.75 -7.77
C ILE A 104 -44.20 17.51 -8.55
N PRO A 105 -43.32 17.64 -9.57
CA PRO A 105 -42.87 16.49 -10.36
C PRO A 105 -42.11 15.45 -9.51
N ILE A 106 -42.40 14.17 -9.73
CA ILE A 106 -41.69 13.07 -9.07
C ILE A 106 -40.43 12.79 -9.90
N VAL A 107 -39.28 12.97 -9.27
CA VAL A 107 -37.98 12.62 -9.88
C VAL A 107 -37.53 11.26 -9.32
N THR A 108 -37.19 10.33 -10.19
CA THR A 108 -36.63 9.04 -9.79
C THR A 108 -35.12 9.20 -9.60
N ARG A 109 -34.65 8.97 -8.39
CA ARG A 109 -33.21 8.91 -8.10
C ARG A 109 -32.66 7.57 -8.59
N THR A 110 -31.61 7.60 -9.37
CA THR A 110 -30.90 6.42 -9.85
C THR A 110 -29.49 6.43 -9.26
N ASP A 111 -29.22 5.51 -8.35
CA ASP A 111 -27.88 5.33 -7.77
C ASP A 111 -27.07 4.40 -8.70
N ILE A 112 -25.82 4.76 -8.92
CA ILE A 112 -24.91 4.02 -9.79
C ILE A 112 -23.95 3.20 -8.93
N PRO A 113 -23.97 1.85 -9.02
CA PRO A 113 -23.03 1.02 -8.30
C PRO A 113 -21.65 1.05 -8.99
N HIS A 114 -20.59 1.30 -8.21
CA HIS A 114 -19.21 1.19 -8.64
C HIS A 114 -18.53 0.04 -7.92
N GLU A 115 -17.86 -0.84 -8.69
CA GLU A 115 -17.07 -1.94 -8.17
C GLU A 115 -15.59 -1.69 -8.46
N ILE A 116 -14.78 -1.67 -7.41
CA ILE A 116 -13.32 -1.54 -7.51
C ILE A 116 -12.67 -2.84 -7.07
N VAL A 117 -11.98 -3.51 -7.99
CA VAL A 117 -11.26 -4.75 -7.69
C VAL A 117 -9.99 -4.42 -6.90
N LEU A 118 -9.80 -5.08 -5.76
CA LEU A 118 -8.62 -4.93 -4.93
C LEU A 118 -7.39 -5.56 -5.61
N LYS A 119 -6.24 -4.94 -5.43
CA LYS A 119 -4.96 -5.45 -5.94
C LYS A 119 -4.22 -6.20 -4.85
N ARG A 120 -3.73 -7.37 -5.19
CA ARG A 120 -2.88 -8.17 -4.31
C ARG A 120 -1.43 -7.76 -4.45
N PHE A 121 -0.72 -7.71 -3.33
CA PHE A 121 0.72 -7.43 -3.25
C PHE A 121 1.44 -8.64 -2.67
N ASP A 122 2.36 -9.20 -3.43
CA ASP A 122 3.20 -10.31 -3.01
C ASP A 122 4.67 -9.87 -3.06
N THR A 123 5.49 -10.37 -2.15
CA THR A 123 6.94 -10.23 -2.18
C THR A 123 7.59 -11.49 -2.73
N GLU A 124 8.77 -11.34 -3.31
CA GLU A 124 9.60 -12.48 -3.68
C GLU A 124 10.01 -13.27 -2.43
N ASN A 125 10.12 -14.58 -2.57
CA ASN A 125 10.61 -15.44 -1.50
C ASN A 125 12.13 -15.23 -1.33
N THR A 126 12.57 -14.94 -0.11
CA THR A 126 14.01 -14.86 0.22
C THR A 126 14.46 -16.21 0.78
N VAL A 127 15.50 -16.79 0.18
CA VAL A 127 16.12 -18.02 0.65
C VAL A 127 17.41 -17.66 1.38
N HIS A 128 17.55 -18.16 2.60
CA HIS A 128 18.78 -18.05 3.37
C HIS A 128 19.47 -19.41 3.47
N ILE A 129 20.77 -19.45 3.18
CA ILE A 129 21.57 -20.69 3.17
C ILE A 129 21.67 -21.29 4.58
N ASN A 130 21.60 -20.47 5.62
CA ASN A 130 21.66 -20.86 7.03
C ASN A 130 20.33 -20.57 7.75
N ALA A 131 19.25 -21.22 7.33
CA ALA A 131 17.92 -21.04 7.90
C ALA A 131 17.87 -21.23 9.43
N ILE A 132 18.60 -22.23 9.96
CA ILE A 132 18.68 -22.51 11.40
C ILE A 132 19.28 -21.33 12.17
N GLU A 133 20.30 -20.67 11.64
CA GLU A 133 20.96 -19.51 12.27
C GLU A 133 20.05 -18.28 12.32
N ILE A 134 19.12 -18.16 11.36
CA ILE A 134 18.11 -17.08 11.32
C ILE A 134 16.99 -17.33 12.33
N GLU A 135 16.55 -18.59 12.45
CA GLU A 135 15.53 -18.97 13.44
C GLU A 135 16.02 -18.74 14.89
N GLU A 136 17.31 -18.98 15.15
CA GLU A 136 17.92 -18.78 16.44
C GLU A 136 18.21 -17.29 16.77
N SER A 137 18.41 -16.45 15.74
CA SER A 137 18.74 -15.03 15.94
C SER A 137 17.53 -14.12 15.68
N ALA A 138 16.97 -13.56 16.75
CA ALA A 138 15.88 -12.60 16.68
C ALA A 138 16.21 -11.37 15.82
N GLU A 139 17.46 -10.88 15.86
CA GLU A 139 17.91 -9.72 15.08
C GLU A 139 17.93 -10.01 13.57
N LYS A 140 18.44 -11.17 13.16
CA LYS A 140 18.48 -11.56 11.74
C LYS A 140 17.07 -11.74 11.21
N ARG A 141 16.17 -12.39 11.97
CA ARG A 141 14.76 -12.54 11.59
C ARG A 141 14.07 -11.20 11.43
N GLN A 142 14.25 -10.30 12.40
CA GLN A 142 13.67 -8.97 12.33
C GLN A 142 14.15 -8.18 11.12
N SER A 143 15.42 -8.27 10.77
CA SER A 143 15.99 -7.62 9.57
C SER A 143 15.33 -8.10 8.27
N VAL A 144 15.07 -9.42 8.15
CA VAL A 144 14.39 -9.99 6.97
C VAL A 144 12.93 -9.48 6.89
N ILE A 145 12.20 -9.54 8.00
CA ILE A 145 10.81 -9.04 8.08
C ILE A 145 10.76 -7.56 7.73
N GLU A 146 11.69 -6.76 8.23
CA GLU A 146 11.80 -5.33 7.94
C GLU A 146 12.07 -5.07 6.45
N GLY A 147 12.92 -5.87 5.81
CA GLY A 147 13.19 -5.82 4.38
C GLY A 147 11.93 -6.03 3.54
N HIS A 148 11.15 -7.08 3.83
CA HIS A 148 9.87 -7.36 3.17
C HIS A 148 8.85 -6.25 3.42
N ARG A 149 8.72 -5.79 4.67
CA ARG A 149 7.84 -4.69 5.06
C ARG A 149 8.15 -3.40 4.30
N ASN A 150 9.40 -3.02 4.23
CA ASN A 150 9.83 -1.80 3.53
C ASN A 150 9.57 -1.88 2.03
N SER A 151 9.82 -3.04 1.40
CA SER A 151 9.56 -3.26 -0.01
C SER A 151 8.07 -3.17 -0.35
N LEU A 152 7.21 -3.83 0.44
CA LEU A 152 5.76 -3.77 0.31
C LEU A 152 5.25 -2.34 0.50
N ARG A 153 5.68 -1.68 1.58
CA ARG A 153 5.29 -0.31 1.93
C ARG A 153 5.63 0.68 0.82
N GLN A 154 6.84 0.60 0.28
CA GLN A 154 7.27 1.49 -0.79
C GLN A 154 6.45 1.29 -2.07
N LYS A 155 6.21 0.05 -2.47
CA LYS A 155 5.38 -0.27 -3.65
C LYS A 155 3.93 0.15 -3.46
N PHE A 156 3.36 -0.14 -2.29
CA PHE A 156 2.00 0.24 -1.95
C PHE A 156 1.82 1.76 -1.96
N ALA A 157 2.69 2.50 -1.26
CA ALA A 157 2.63 3.95 -1.20
C ALA A 157 2.76 4.59 -2.60
N ARG A 158 3.68 4.08 -3.44
CA ARG A 158 3.82 4.57 -4.81
C ARG A 158 2.57 4.32 -5.65
N LEU A 159 1.95 3.14 -5.52
CA LEU A 159 0.73 2.83 -6.26
C LEU A 159 -0.47 3.64 -5.76
N ALA A 160 -0.58 3.86 -4.44
CA ALA A 160 -1.62 4.70 -3.86
C ALA A 160 -1.51 6.14 -4.38
N ALA A 161 -0.32 6.76 -4.28
CA ALA A 161 -0.09 8.10 -4.81
C ALA A 161 -0.37 8.20 -6.33
N PHE A 162 -0.03 7.15 -7.08
CA PHE A 162 -0.32 7.09 -8.51
C PHE A 162 -1.83 7.03 -8.79
N ASN A 163 -2.57 6.21 -8.06
CA ASN A 163 -4.01 6.04 -8.29
C ASN A 163 -4.82 7.25 -7.84
N TRP A 164 -4.42 7.93 -6.77
CA TRP A 164 -5.08 9.15 -6.29
C TRP A 164 -4.89 10.34 -7.24
N ALA A 165 -3.76 10.38 -7.93
CA ALA A 165 -3.50 11.45 -8.88
C ALA A 165 -4.37 11.30 -10.13
N PRO A 166 -4.99 12.38 -10.63
CA PRO A 166 -5.81 12.36 -11.84
C PRO A 166 -4.98 12.01 -13.08
N ALA A 167 -5.60 11.40 -14.07
CA ALA A 167 -4.95 11.03 -15.33
C ALA A 167 -4.66 12.25 -16.20
N ALA A 168 -5.58 13.21 -16.20
CA ALA A 168 -5.53 14.47 -16.96
C ALA A 168 -6.36 15.53 -16.23
N ASN A 169 -6.30 16.76 -16.71
CA ASN A 169 -7.11 17.85 -16.19
C ASN A 169 -8.60 17.58 -16.40
N GLY A 170 -9.39 17.75 -15.36
CA GLY A 170 -10.84 17.61 -15.36
C GLY A 170 -11.49 18.66 -14.45
N ASP A 171 -12.80 18.84 -14.54
CA ASP A 171 -13.55 19.86 -13.81
C ASP A 171 -13.45 19.66 -12.28
N PHE A 172 -13.49 18.41 -11.82
CA PHE A 172 -13.38 18.07 -10.39
C PHE A 172 -11.95 17.67 -9.97
N THR A 173 -11.04 17.52 -10.92
CA THR A 173 -9.67 17.06 -10.68
C THR A 173 -8.69 17.91 -11.50
N PRO A 174 -8.49 19.18 -11.10
CA PRO A 174 -7.65 20.08 -11.86
C PRO A 174 -6.17 19.65 -11.85
N VAL A 175 -5.55 19.61 -13.03
CA VAL A 175 -4.11 19.42 -13.20
C VAL A 175 -3.53 20.73 -13.73
N LYS A 176 -2.78 21.43 -12.90
CA LYS A 176 -2.16 22.72 -13.25
C LYS A 176 -0.67 22.55 -13.50
N ALA A 177 -0.17 23.14 -14.59
CA ALA A 177 1.26 23.19 -14.85
C ALA A 177 1.93 24.24 -13.98
N ALA A 178 3.15 23.98 -13.51
CA ALA A 178 3.93 24.97 -12.78
C ALA A 178 4.16 26.23 -13.61
N ASN A 179 4.05 27.41 -12.98
CA ASN A 179 4.07 28.72 -13.64
C ASN A 179 5.38 29.51 -13.39
N GLY A 180 6.26 29.00 -12.52
CA GLY A 180 7.53 29.65 -12.21
C GLY A 180 8.57 29.58 -13.32
N ASN A 181 9.71 30.23 -13.11
CA ASN A 181 10.86 30.18 -14.02
C ASN A 181 11.40 28.74 -14.11
N SER A 182 12.00 28.40 -15.27
CA SER A 182 12.67 27.10 -15.42
C SER A 182 13.82 26.98 -14.41
N ASN A 183 13.81 25.86 -13.66
CA ASN A 183 14.86 25.57 -12.72
C ASN A 183 16.07 24.87 -13.40
N ALA A 184 17.14 24.64 -12.62
CA ALA A 184 18.36 24.00 -13.11
C ALA A 184 18.14 22.55 -13.64
N ARG A 185 16.95 21.95 -13.43
CA ARG A 185 16.58 20.62 -13.90
C ARG A 185 15.73 20.62 -15.16
N GLY A 186 15.46 21.79 -15.74
CA GLY A 186 14.80 21.94 -17.03
C GLY A 186 13.28 21.94 -16.99
N TYR A 187 12.65 21.98 -15.83
CA TYR A 187 11.17 22.14 -15.69
C TYR A 187 10.83 23.43 -14.96
N LYS A 188 9.60 23.89 -15.12
CA LYS A 188 9.09 25.08 -14.45
C LYS A 188 8.98 24.87 -12.95
N ALA A 189 9.43 25.84 -12.17
CA ALA A 189 9.37 25.81 -10.72
C ALA A 189 7.94 25.99 -10.20
N MET A 190 7.63 25.32 -9.10
CA MET A 190 6.38 25.55 -8.36
C MET A 190 6.47 26.87 -7.61
N THR A 191 5.34 27.62 -7.58
CA THR A 191 5.25 28.91 -6.88
C THR A 191 4.19 28.87 -5.80
N TYR A 192 4.27 29.78 -4.81
CA TYR A 192 3.22 29.95 -3.80
C TYR A 192 1.88 30.38 -4.41
N GLU A 193 1.92 31.21 -5.47
CA GLU A 193 0.74 31.61 -6.23
C GLU A 193 -0.02 30.38 -6.76
N MET A 194 0.71 29.39 -7.28
CA MET A 194 0.10 28.17 -7.75
C MET A 194 -0.60 27.37 -6.64
N VAL A 195 -0.06 27.39 -5.42
CA VAL A 195 -0.72 26.74 -4.27
C VAL A 195 -1.98 27.49 -3.87
N MET A 196 -1.97 28.83 -3.91
CA MET A 196 -3.17 29.66 -3.70
C MET A 196 -4.23 29.40 -4.78
N ASP A 197 -3.83 29.27 -6.04
CA ASP A 197 -4.75 28.92 -7.11
C ASP A 197 -5.41 27.55 -6.92
N MET A 198 -4.67 26.60 -6.35
CA MET A 198 -5.24 25.29 -6.01
C MET A 198 -6.19 25.39 -4.83
N GLU A 199 -5.87 26.20 -3.82
CA GLU A 199 -6.78 26.46 -2.71
C GLU A 199 -8.09 27.08 -3.20
N LEU A 200 -8.00 28.08 -4.09
CA LEU A 200 -9.16 28.68 -4.72
C LEU A 200 -10.02 27.65 -5.48
N ALA A 201 -9.40 26.75 -6.22
CA ALA A 201 -10.12 25.70 -6.93
C ALA A 201 -10.86 24.74 -5.97
N PHE A 202 -10.30 24.44 -4.79
CA PHE A 202 -10.98 23.67 -3.76
C PHE A 202 -12.15 24.45 -3.14
N ASP A 203 -12.00 25.77 -2.96
CA ASP A 203 -13.07 26.63 -2.42
C ASP A 203 -14.21 26.79 -3.42
N GLU A 204 -13.91 26.92 -4.72
CA GLU A 204 -14.92 26.96 -5.80
C GLU A 204 -15.73 25.66 -5.90
N LEU A 205 -15.12 24.52 -5.56
CA LEU A 205 -15.77 23.21 -5.49
C LEU A 205 -16.45 22.94 -4.14
N GLU A 206 -16.50 23.93 -3.25
CA GLU A 206 -17.10 23.84 -1.91
C GLU A 206 -16.51 22.70 -1.03
N VAL A 207 -15.25 22.32 -1.29
CA VAL A 207 -14.58 21.31 -0.48
C VAL A 207 -14.25 21.89 0.90
N PRO A 208 -14.59 21.21 2.02
CA PRO A 208 -14.27 21.69 3.36
C PRO A 208 -12.80 22.02 3.54
N THR A 209 -12.47 23.07 4.27
CA THR A 209 -11.09 23.48 4.54
C THR A 209 -10.37 22.55 5.50
N GLU A 210 -11.14 21.86 6.37
CA GLU A 210 -10.60 20.90 7.32
C GLU A 210 -10.27 19.57 6.62
N GLY A 211 -9.07 19.05 6.89
CA GLY A 211 -8.63 17.77 6.34
C GLY A 211 -7.98 17.83 4.95
N ARG A 212 -7.79 19.03 4.39
CA ARG A 212 -7.04 19.21 3.13
C ARG A 212 -5.56 18.84 3.33
N ILE A 213 -5.04 17.96 2.47
CA ILE A 213 -3.66 17.47 2.56
C ILE A 213 -2.94 17.71 1.25
N LEU A 214 -1.76 18.32 1.33
CA LEU A 214 -0.85 18.51 0.21
C LEU A 214 0.30 17.53 0.32
N ILE A 215 0.37 16.55 -0.59
CA ILE A 215 1.53 15.68 -0.71
C ILE A 215 2.56 16.38 -1.57
N LEU A 216 3.56 16.97 -0.92
CA LEU A 216 4.55 17.81 -1.57
C LEU A 216 5.79 17.03 -1.95
N ASN A 217 6.15 17.06 -3.24
CA ASN A 217 7.39 16.48 -3.72
C ASN A 217 8.60 17.29 -3.20
N PRO A 218 9.72 16.65 -2.79
CA PRO A 218 10.92 17.34 -2.33
C PRO A 218 11.49 18.37 -3.32
N MET A 219 11.29 18.17 -4.61
CA MET A 219 11.71 19.14 -5.64
C MET A 219 10.87 20.41 -5.58
N HIS A 220 9.55 20.30 -5.47
CA HIS A 220 8.65 21.44 -5.30
C HIS A 220 8.88 22.16 -3.96
N ALA A 221 9.17 21.40 -2.88
CA ALA A 221 9.56 22.00 -1.61
C ALA A 221 10.84 22.84 -1.74
N MET A 222 11.80 22.41 -2.56
CA MET A 222 13.00 23.20 -2.85
C MET A 222 12.69 24.45 -3.68
N ASP A 223 11.82 24.36 -4.68
CA ASP A 223 11.39 25.50 -5.49
C ASP A 223 10.75 26.59 -4.62
N LEU A 224 9.82 26.22 -3.72
CA LEU A 224 9.19 27.12 -2.77
C LEU A 224 10.21 27.76 -1.80
N ARG A 225 11.19 26.98 -1.34
CA ARG A 225 12.27 27.48 -0.48
C ARG A 225 13.14 28.52 -1.18
N MET A 226 13.39 28.34 -2.48
CA MET A 226 14.19 29.28 -3.28
C MET A 226 13.41 30.55 -3.59
N GLN A 227 12.09 30.49 -3.65
CA GLN A 227 11.24 31.66 -3.92
C GLN A 227 11.18 32.60 -2.72
N ASP A 228 10.86 32.09 -1.52
CA ASP A 228 10.84 32.85 -0.26
C ASP A 228 11.21 31.98 0.93
N LEU A 229 12.35 32.29 1.54
CA LEU A 229 12.86 31.52 2.68
C LEU A 229 12.04 31.76 3.97
N ASN A 230 11.43 32.94 4.13
CA ASN A 230 10.68 33.26 5.35
C ASN A 230 9.32 32.56 5.33
N MET A 231 8.62 32.63 4.21
CA MET A 231 7.39 31.84 3.99
C MET A 231 7.65 30.33 4.16
N TYR A 232 8.76 29.85 3.59
CA TYR A 232 9.12 28.45 3.73
C TYR A 232 9.40 28.04 5.20
N LYS A 233 10.04 28.89 6.00
CA LYS A 233 10.27 28.61 7.43
C LYS A 233 8.98 28.55 8.22
N ALA A 234 8.03 29.46 7.96
CA ALA A 234 6.73 29.45 8.61
C ALA A 234 5.98 28.14 8.29
N PHE A 235 5.90 27.77 7.04
CA PHE A 235 5.30 26.53 6.58
C PHE A 235 6.01 25.29 7.17
N TYR A 236 7.35 25.29 7.24
CA TYR A 236 8.12 24.17 7.74
C TYR A 236 7.89 23.88 9.23
N ASN A 237 7.73 24.96 10.03
CA ASN A 237 7.52 24.82 11.47
C ASN A 237 6.13 24.30 11.83
N GLU A 238 5.12 24.65 11.05
CA GLU A 238 3.73 24.32 11.32
C GLU A 238 3.23 23.10 10.53
N ASN A 239 4.00 22.61 9.55
CA ASN A 239 3.56 21.62 8.56
C ASN A 239 2.26 22.02 7.84
N LYS A 240 1.98 23.32 7.75
CA LYS A 240 0.82 23.89 7.10
C LYS A 240 1.25 24.89 6.04
N LEU A 241 0.58 24.83 4.90
CA LEU A 241 0.73 25.81 3.83
C LEU A 241 -0.66 26.24 3.40
N PHE A 242 -1.05 27.47 3.76
CA PHE A 242 -2.43 27.96 3.63
C PHE A 242 -3.41 27.02 4.36
N SER A 243 -4.47 26.54 3.69
CA SER A 243 -5.42 25.58 4.27
C SER A 243 -4.93 24.15 4.28
N PHE A 244 -3.78 23.83 3.63
CA PHE A 244 -3.30 22.47 3.47
C PHE A 244 -2.36 22.03 4.59
N THR A 245 -2.57 20.82 5.11
CA THR A 245 -1.57 20.09 5.91
C THR A 245 -0.56 19.44 4.96
N VAL A 246 0.73 19.76 5.13
CA VAL A 246 1.76 19.31 4.17
C VAL A 246 2.44 18.04 4.63
N VAL A 247 2.43 17.03 3.77
CA VAL A 247 3.19 15.78 3.93
C VAL A 247 4.20 15.67 2.79
N ARG A 248 5.47 15.45 3.12
CA ARG A 248 6.52 15.35 2.09
C ARG A 248 6.69 13.92 1.64
N SER A 249 6.65 13.71 0.32
CA SER A 249 6.90 12.39 -0.26
C SER A 249 7.56 12.49 -1.61
N SER A 250 8.57 11.65 -1.85
CA SER A 250 9.18 11.49 -3.17
C SER A 250 8.43 10.50 -4.07
N LEU A 251 7.38 9.86 -3.56
CA LEU A 251 6.64 8.80 -4.24
C LEU A 251 5.51 9.32 -5.13
N THR A 252 5.44 10.62 -5.34
CA THR A 252 4.43 11.26 -6.19
C THR A 252 4.61 10.85 -7.67
N PRO A 253 3.53 10.71 -8.44
CA PRO A 253 3.59 10.39 -9.86
C PRO A 253 4.23 11.53 -10.67
N LYS A 254 4.50 11.26 -11.93
CA LYS A 254 5.04 12.23 -12.88
C LYS A 254 4.00 12.59 -13.90
N TYR A 255 4.07 13.83 -14.37
CA TYR A 255 3.24 14.33 -15.45
C TYR A 255 4.10 14.81 -16.60
N ASN A 256 3.64 14.60 -17.80
CA ASN A 256 4.27 15.18 -18.98
C ASN A 256 4.05 16.70 -18.97
N GLY A 257 5.13 17.46 -18.94
CA GLY A 257 5.10 18.91 -18.86
C GLY A 257 4.52 19.62 -20.10
N THR A 258 4.40 18.91 -21.22
CA THR A 258 3.82 19.44 -22.47
C THR A 258 2.33 19.13 -22.59
N THR A 259 1.93 17.89 -22.29
CA THR A 259 0.55 17.43 -22.46
C THR A 259 -0.30 17.53 -21.19
N GLY A 260 0.32 17.68 -20.02
CA GLY A 260 -0.37 17.66 -18.73
C GLY A 260 -0.95 16.30 -18.35
N GLN A 261 -0.62 15.24 -19.08
CA GLN A 261 -1.10 13.89 -18.80
C GLN A 261 -0.17 13.16 -17.83
N LYS A 262 -0.75 12.35 -16.98
CA LYS A 262 -0.01 11.49 -16.07
C LYS A 262 0.79 10.43 -16.83
N ALA A 263 2.08 10.29 -16.54
CA ALA A 263 2.92 9.25 -17.12
C ALA A 263 2.39 7.86 -16.72
N PRO A 264 2.46 6.84 -17.59
CA PRO A 264 1.99 5.50 -17.27
C PRO A 264 2.74 4.89 -16.07
N TRP A 265 2.07 3.96 -15.38
CA TRP A 265 2.69 3.25 -14.26
C TRP A 265 3.98 2.54 -14.68
N ASN A 266 5.05 2.73 -13.90
CA ASN A 266 6.39 2.20 -14.17
C ASN A 266 7.04 2.63 -15.51
N ALA A 267 6.52 3.66 -16.19
CA ALA A 267 7.19 4.21 -17.37
C ALA A 267 8.57 4.76 -17.02
N ALA A 268 9.51 4.61 -17.96
CA ALA A 268 10.79 5.28 -17.87
C ALA A 268 10.58 6.80 -17.83
N VAL A 269 11.46 7.50 -17.11
CA VAL A 269 11.40 8.96 -17.00
C VAL A 269 11.77 9.57 -18.35
N ALA A 270 10.84 10.30 -18.97
CA ALA A 270 11.11 11.09 -20.15
C ALA A 270 11.71 12.46 -19.74
N ALA A 271 12.45 13.09 -20.64
CA ALA A 271 13.04 14.42 -20.39
C ALA A 271 11.98 15.52 -20.17
N THR A 272 10.77 15.30 -20.67
CA THR A 272 9.61 16.19 -20.51
C THR A 272 8.78 15.93 -19.25
N ASP A 273 9.10 14.89 -18.48
CA ASP A 273 8.35 14.53 -17.28
C ASP A 273 8.78 15.39 -16.10
N ALA A 274 7.80 15.94 -15.40
CA ALA A 274 7.97 16.69 -14.17
C ALA A 274 7.32 15.95 -12.99
N PRO A 275 7.88 16.05 -11.76
CA PRO A 275 7.23 15.53 -10.57
C PRO A 275 5.92 16.31 -10.31
N SER A 276 4.98 15.67 -9.64
CA SER A 276 3.74 16.31 -9.21
C SER A 276 3.69 16.53 -7.71
N SER A 277 2.89 17.50 -7.28
CA SER A 277 2.35 17.57 -5.93
C SER A 277 0.87 17.22 -5.99
N LEU A 278 0.39 16.43 -5.04
CA LEU A 278 -0.98 15.97 -4.98
C LEU A 278 -1.74 16.71 -3.88
N PHE A 279 -2.98 17.08 -4.17
CA PHE A 279 -3.94 17.57 -3.19
C PHE A 279 -4.87 16.42 -2.80
N TYR A 280 -5.15 16.30 -1.51
CA TYR A 280 -5.86 15.17 -0.98
C TYR A 280 -6.97 15.59 -0.01
#